data_0b0a4e4396f5344f1cc238a419ba64b9
#
_entry.id   0b0a4e4396f5344f1cc238a419ba64b9
#
_cell.length_a   1.000
_cell.length_b   1.000
_cell.length_c   1.000
_cell.angle_alpha   90.00
_cell.angle_beta   90.00
_cell.angle_gamma   90.00
#
_symmetry.space_group_name_H-M   'P 1'
#
loop_
_entity.id
_entity.type
_entity.pdbx_description
1 polymer ?
#
loop_
_entity_poly.entity_id
_entity_poly.type
_entity_poly.pdbx_seq_one_letter_code
_entity_poly.pdbx_strand_id
1 'polypeptide(L)'
;MPAYVDTSALVKRYVAEVGSAWVRRLLAHPAQYVIYTAALAQAEVISALQRRVRAGRLERAQAQRLAQRVTGHFAQRYQVITITQAIVDHACGVLQAHPLRAADAIHLACALTIRRMAQEQGLPPPSFVVADTALLTAATAEGFVVENPLQHP
;
A
#
# COMPACT_ATOMS: atom_id res chain seq x y z
N MET A 1 -14.71 0.89 -6.83
CA MET A 1 -13.99 2.14 -6.48
C MET A 1 -12.50 1.86 -6.49
N PRO A 2 -11.66 2.68 -7.12
CA PRO A 2 -10.22 2.51 -7.10
C PRO A 2 -9.62 2.95 -5.74
N ALA A 3 -8.67 2.18 -5.22
CA ALA A 3 -7.93 2.50 -4.02
C ALA A 3 -6.45 2.12 -4.19
N TYR A 4 -5.54 3.03 -3.88
CA TYR A 4 -4.14 2.72 -3.73
C TYR A 4 -3.87 2.37 -2.27
N VAL A 5 -3.29 1.22 -2.02
CA VAL A 5 -3.02 0.72 -0.66
C VAL A 5 -1.51 0.59 -0.47
N ASP A 6 -0.97 1.37 0.47
CA ASP A 6 0.45 1.28 0.81
C ASP A 6 0.74 0.11 1.76
N THR A 7 2.01 -0.16 1.99
CA THR A 7 2.46 -1.28 2.82
C THR A 7 1.99 -1.18 4.27
N SER A 8 1.94 0.02 4.87
CA SER A 8 1.53 0.21 6.27
C SER A 8 0.07 -0.19 6.52
N ALA A 9 -0.77 -0.01 5.50
CA ALA A 9 -2.14 -0.48 5.50
C ALA A 9 -2.24 -1.95 5.06
N LEU A 10 -1.51 -2.34 4.01
CA LEU A 10 -1.61 -3.67 3.41
C LEU A 10 -1.20 -4.80 4.38
N VAL A 11 -0.18 -4.58 5.22
CA VAL A 11 0.28 -5.54 6.22
C VAL A 11 -0.82 -5.96 7.20
N LYS A 12 -1.77 -5.06 7.49
CA LYS A 12 -2.92 -5.29 8.37
C LYS A 12 -3.89 -6.36 7.86
N ARG A 13 -3.83 -6.69 6.58
CA ARG A 13 -4.57 -7.85 6.03
C ARG A 13 -4.07 -9.16 6.62
N TYR A 14 -2.78 -9.26 6.87
CA TYR A 14 -2.07 -10.50 7.19
C TYR A 14 -1.80 -10.67 8.68
N VAL A 15 -1.67 -9.57 9.40
CA VAL A 15 -1.43 -9.59 10.85
C VAL A 15 -2.55 -8.85 11.59
N ALA A 16 -2.86 -9.31 12.81
CA ALA A 16 -3.88 -8.69 13.63
C ALA A 16 -3.29 -7.51 14.39
N GLU A 17 -3.79 -6.32 14.07
CA GLU A 17 -3.47 -5.06 14.74
C GLU A 17 -4.61 -4.05 14.52
N VAL A 18 -4.54 -2.87 15.11
CA VAL A 18 -5.56 -1.83 14.94
C VAL A 18 -5.82 -1.56 13.46
N GLY A 19 -7.10 -1.53 13.04
CA GLY A 19 -7.51 -1.33 11.66
C GLY A 19 -7.54 -2.58 10.78
N SER A 20 -7.08 -3.75 11.28
CA SER A 20 -7.05 -4.99 10.50
C SER A 20 -8.42 -5.45 10.01
N ALA A 21 -9.45 -5.30 10.84
CA ALA A 21 -10.81 -5.69 10.48
C ALA A 21 -11.33 -4.87 9.29
N TRP A 22 -11.09 -3.57 9.32
CA TRP A 22 -11.47 -2.65 8.25
C TRP A 22 -10.70 -2.95 6.95
N VAL A 23 -9.37 -3.10 7.01
CA VAL A 23 -8.55 -3.44 5.84
C VAL A 23 -8.97 -4.77 5.22
N ARG A 24 -9.26 -5.78 6.03
CA ARG A 24 -9.73 -7.08 5.53
C ARG A 24 -11.06 -6.95 4.81
N ARG A 25 -12.01 -6.15 5.32
CA ARG A 25 -13.27 -5.88 4.62
C ARG A 25 -13.05 -5.16 3.30
N LEU A 26 -12.23 -4.09 3.28
CA LEU A 26 -11.89 -3.36 2.06
C LEU A 26 -11.33 -4.30 0.98
N LEU A 27 -10.38 -5.16 1.36
CA LEU A 27 -9.67 -6.05 0.43
C LEU A 27 -10.40 -7.39 0.15
N ALA A 28 -11.56 -7.63 0.79
CA ALA A 28 -12.35 -8.84 0.56
C ALA A 28 -13.31 -8.73 -0.63
N HIS A 29 -13.62 -7.51 -1.10
CA HIS A 29 -14.66 -7.25 -2.09
C HIS A 29 -14.09 -6.77 -3.44
N PRO A 30 -13.49 -7.67 -4.26
CA PRO A 30 -12.88 -7.31 -5.55
C PRO A 30 -13.90 -6.75 -6.57
N ALA A 31 -15.19 -7.06 -6.40
CA ALA A 31 -16.25 -6.50 -7.24
C ALA A 31 -16.51 -5.01 -6.94
N GLN A 32 -16.16 -4.52 -5.75
CA GLN A 32 -16.38 -3.14 -5.35
C GLN A 32 -15.12 -2.27 -5.47
N TYR A 33 -13.95 -2.88 -5.29
CA TYR A 33 -12.69 -2.16 -5.22
C TYR A 33 -11.67 -2.72 -6.20
N VAL A 34 -11.09 -1.83 -7.00
CA VAL A 34 -9.85 -2.09 -7.74
C VAL A 34 -8.69 -1.62 -6.86
N ILE A 35 -7.88 -2.56 -6.42
CA ILE A 35 -6.79 -2.30 -5.48
C ILE A 35 -5.47 -2.18 -6.22
N TYR A 36 -4.87 -1.01 -6.15
CA TYR A 36 -3.53 -0.73 -6.66
C TYR A 36 -2.51 -0.76 -5.52
N THR A 37 -1.32 -1.25 -5.78
CA THR A 37 -0.18 -1.17 -4.86
C THR A 37 1.14 -1.25 -5.65
N ALA A 38 2.24 -0.78 -5.07
CA ALA A 38 3.55 -0.90 -5.69
C ALA A 38 4.09 -2.34 -5.60
N ALA A 39 4.88 -2.77 -6.58
CA ALA A 39 5.58 -4.05 -6.53
C ALA A 39 6.47 -4.18 -5.27
N LEU A 40 7.03 -3.06 -4.79
CA LEU A 40 7.80 -2.97 -3.56
C LEU A 40 7.03 -3.49 -2.34
N ALA A 41 5.72 -3.24 -2.26
CA ALA A 41 4.88 -3.62 -1.12
C ALA A 41 4.91 -5.13 -0.84
N GLN A 42 5.09 -5.96 -1.85
CA GLN A 42 5.21 -7.42 -1.64
C GLN A 42 6.42 -7.75 -0.76
N ALA A 43 7.58 -7.21 -1.09
CA ALA A 43 8.81 -7.43 -0.31
C ALA A 43 8.71 -6.80 1.10
N GLU A 44 8.10 -5.64 1.21
CA GLU A 44 7.94 -4.93 2.48
C GLU A 44 7.00 -5.68 3.43
N VAL A 45 5.87 -6.22 2.95
CA VAL A 45 4.96 -7.05 3.76
C VAL A 45 5.68 -8.31 4.24
N ILE A 46 6.40 -9.03 3.36
CA ILE A 46 7.17 -10.21 3.74
C ILE A 46 8.25 -9.83 4.77
N SER A 47 8.95 -8.71 4.57
CA SER A 47 9.93 -8.19 5.53
C SER A 47 9.29 -7.91 6.90
N ALA A 48 8.08 -7.34 6.93
CA ALA A 48 7.34 -7.11 8.16
C ALA A 48 6.99 -8.41 8.90
N LEU A 49 6.61 -9.48 8.17
CA LEU A 49 6.37 -10.80 8.74
C LEU A 49 7.65 -11.38 9.35
N GLN A 50 8.79 -11.27 8.64
CA GLN A 50 10.07 -11.77 9.12
C GLN A 50 10.58 -11.00 10.36
N ARG A 51 10.33 -9.67 10.43
CA ARG A 51 10.63 -8.90 11.65
C ARG A 51 9.85 -9.42 12.86
N ARG A 52 8.56 -9.80 12.67
CA ARG A 52 7.75 -10.39 13.75
C ARG A 52 8.26 -11.76 14.19
N VAL A 53 8.76 -12.58 13.26
CA VAL A 53 9.40 -13.87 13.59
C VAL A 53 10.63 -13.64 14.44
N ARG A 54 11.52 -12.72 14.02
CA ARG A 54 12.74 -12.40 14.80
C ARG A 54 12.43 -11.82 16.19
N ALA A 55 11.31 -11.13 16.32
CA ALA A 55 10.85 -10.58 17.60
C ALA A 55 10.06 -11.60 18.47
N GLY A 56 9.95 -12.86 18.03
CA GLY A 56 9.19 -13.89 18.74
C GLY A 56 7.67 -13.66 18.79
N ARG A 57 7.14 -12.79 17.91
CA ARG A 57 5.71 -12.45 17.85
C ARG A 57 4.92 -13.23 16.79
N LEU A 58 5.62 -14.01 15.99
CA LEU A 58 5.05 -14.83 14.92
C LEU A 58 5.88 -16.10 14.75
N GLU A 59 5.22 -17.25 14.67
CA GLU A 59 5.90 -18.52 14.40
C GLU A 59 6.38 -18.57 12.95
N ARG A 60 7.55 -19.21 12.72
CA ARG A 60 8.16 -19.34 11.39
C ARG A 60 7.21 -20.03 10.39
N ALA A 61 6.57 -21.13 10.80
CA ALA A 61 5.63 -21.86 9.94
C ALA A 61 4.41 -21.01 9.56
N GLN A 62 3.92 -20.19 10.49
CA GLN A 62 2.83 -19.26 10.23
C GLN A 62 3.26 -18.14 9.26
N ALA A 63 4.47 -17.59 9.44
CA ALA A 63 5.03 -16.59 8.53
C ALA A 63 5.16 -17.12 7.10
N GLN A 64 5.58 -18.38 6.92
CA GLN A 64 5.66 -19.02 5.61
C GLN A 64 4.29 -19.13 4.93
N ARG A 65 3.26 -19.57 5.66
CA ARG A 65 1.89 -19.61 5.13
C ARG A 65 1.37 -18.22 4.73
N LEU A 66 1.65 -17.22 5.55
CA LEU A 66 1.27 -15.84 5.25
C LEU A 66 2.02 -15.30 4.03
N ALA A 67 3.33 -15.58 3.89
CA ALA A 67 4.12 -15.17 2.73
C ALA A 67 3.58 -15.79 1.43
N GLN A 68 3.18 -17.07 1.44
CA GLN A 68 2.51 -17.70 0.29
C GLN A 68 1.19 -17.00 -0.07
N ARG A 69 0.38 -16.63 0.94
CA ARG A 69 -0.85 -15.86 0.71
C ARG A 69 -0.58 -14.47 0.16
N VAL A 70 0.47 -13.77 0.63
CA VAL A 70 0.91 -12.48 0.07
C VAL A 70 1.20 -12.65 -1.41
N THR A 71 2.07 -13.60 -1.77
CA THR A 71 2.43 -13.87 -3.18
C THR A 71 1.21 -14.17 -4.04
N GLY A 72 0.29 -15.01 -3.56
CA GLY A 72 -0.95 -15.33 -4.28
C GLY A 72 -1.86 -14.10 -4.48
N HIS A 73 -1.98 -13.22 -3.47
CA HIS A 73 -2.77 -12.01 -3.60
C HIS A 73 -2.15 -11.01 -4.59
N PHE A 74 -0.83 -10.85 -4.58
CA PHE A 74 -0.13 -10.02 -5.56
C PHE A 74 -0.30 -10.52 -6.99
N ALA A 75 -0.30 -11.83 -7.18
CA ALA A 75 -0.50 -12.44 -8.51
C ALA A 75 -1.94 -12.36 -9.04
N GLN A 76 -2.96 -12.31 -8.15
CA GLN A 76 -4.34 -12.57 -8.57
C GLN A 76 -5.34 -11.49 -8.17
N ARG A 77 -5.01 -10.60 -7.21
CA ARG A 77 -6.01 -9.71 -6.59
C ARG A 77 -5.68 -8.23 -6.67
N TYR A 78 -4.41 -7.86 -6.88
CA TYR A 78 -3.98 -6.48 -6.90
C TYR A 78 -3.51 -6.07 -8.29
N GLN A 79 -3.76 -4.81 -8.64
CA GLN A 79 -3.12 -4.15 -9.77
C GLN A 79 -1.75 -3.66 -9.29
N VAL A 80 -0.73 -4.44 -9.58
CA VAL A 80 0.64 -4.20 -9.08
C VAL A 80 1.36 -3.25 -10.03
N ILE A 81 1.81 -2.11 -9.49
CA ILE A 81 2.54 -1.10 -10.24
C ILE A 81 4.03 -1.46 -10.25
N THR A 82 4.56 -1.70 -11.44
CA THR A 82 5.98 -1.94 -11.65
C THR A 82 6.77 -0.66 -11.39
N ILE A 83 7.87 -0.78 -10.64
CA ILE A 83 8.77 0.34 -10.35
C ILE A 83 9.71 0.51 -11.53
N THR A 84 9.35 1.41 -12.44
CA THR A 84 10.16 1.81 -13.60
C THR A 84 11.07 2.97 -13.23
N GLN A 85 12.05 3.29 -14.11
CA GLN A 85 12.88 4.48 -13.92
C GLN A 85 12.04 5.76 -13.82
N ALA A 86 10.97 5.88 -14.59
CA ALA A 86 10.05 7.02 -14.51
C ALA A 86 9.39 7.17 -13.13
N ILE A 87 9.04 6.06 -12.47
CA ILE A 87 8.52 6.07 -11.08
C ILE A 87 9.63 6.52 -10.11
N VAL A 88 10.87 6.05 -10.30
CA VAL A 88 12.02 6.46 -9.47
C VAL A 88 12.29 7.95 -9.63
N ASP A 89 12.31 8.46 -10.85
CA ASP A 89 12.51 9.88 -11.13
C ASP A 89 11.41 10.74 -10.51
N HIS A 90 10.16 10.29 -10.60
CA HIS A 90 9.02 10.95 -9.95
C HIS A 90 9.17 10.93 -8.42
N ALA A 91 9.58 9.81 -7.82
CA ALA A 91 9.83 9.70 -6.38
C ALA A 91 10.96 10.64 -5.92
N CYS A 92 11.99 10.86 -6.74
CA CYS A 92 13.03 11.85 -6.46
C CYS A 92 12.45 13.28 -6.37
N GLY A 93 11.50 13.63 -7.23
CA GLY A 93 10.77 14.90 -7.13
C GLY A 93 9.91 14.99 -5.86
N VAL A 94 9.21 13.91 -5.51
CA VAL A 94 8.43 13.81 -4.27
C VAL A 94 9.31 14.01 -3.03
N LEU A 95 10.52 13.44 -3.01
CA LEU A 95 11.47 13.60 -1.90
C LEU A 95 11.97 15.04 -1.73
N GLN A 96 12.02 15.82 -2.80
CA GLN A 96 12.37 17.25 -2.71
C GLN A 96 11.24 18.09 -2.13
N ALA A 97 9.97 17.65 -2.28
CA ALA A 97 8.79 18.36 -1.82
C ALA A 97 8.31 17.91 -0.43
N HIS A 98 8.58 16.66 -0.03
CA HIS A 98 8.06 16.06 1.19
C HIS A 98 9.15 15.35 1.99
N PRO A 99 9.15 15.44 3.33
CA PRO A 99 10.10 14.77 4.21
C PRO A 99 9.77 13.28 4.37
N LEU A 100 9.93 12.50 3.31
CA LEU A 100 9.62 11.07 3.25
C LEU A 100 10.89 10.22 3.17
N ARG A 101 10.78 8.94 3.54
CA ARG A 101 11.78 7.94 3.18
C ARG A 101 11.60 7.51 1.72
N ALA A 102 12.65 6.96 1.12
CA ALA A 102 12.64 6.58 -0.30
C ALA A 102 11.49 5.61 -0.65
N ALA A 103 11.22 4.60 0.18
CA ALA A 103 10.13 3.67 -0.06
C ALA A 103 8.76 4.37 -0.05
N ASP A 104 8.52 5.28 0.90
CA ASP A 104 7.28 6.04 1.01
C ASP A 104 7.08 6.97 -0.21
N ALA A 105 8.17 7.60 -0.68
CA ALA A 105 8.14 8.42 -1.89
C ALA A 105 7.84 7.59 -3.15
N ILE A 106 8.34 6.36 -3.25
CA ILE A 106 7.99 5.43 -4.34
C ILE A 106 6.50 5.08 -4.29
N HIS A 107 5.94 4.79 -3.12
CA HIS A 107 4.50 4.55 -2.98
C HIS A 107 3.69 5.77 -3.44
N LEU A 108 4.06 6.98 -3.00
CA LEU A 108 3.35 8.19 -3.41
C LEU A 108 3.47 8.44 -4.92
N ALA A 109 4.66 8.25 -5.50
CA ALA A 109 4.87 8.39 -6.94
C ALA A 109 4.04 7.40 -7.76
N CYS A 110 3.91 6.14 -7.31
CA CYS A 110 3.03 5.15 -7.92
C CYS A 110 1.56 5.61 -7.89
N ALA A 111 1.07 6.07 -6.73
CA ALA A 111 -0.30 6.54 -6.58
C ALA A 111 -0.59 7.77 -7.46
N LEU A 112 0.34 8.74 -7.50
CA LEU A 112 0.26 9.92 -8.36
C LEU A 112 0.17 9.54 -9.85
N THR A 113 0.94 8.54 -10.26
CA THR A 113 0.91 8.02 -11.64
C THR A 113 -0.44 7.41 -11.98
N ILE A 114 -1.02 6.58 -11.09
CA ILE A 114 -2.35 6.00 -11.30
C ILE A 114 -3.42 7.09 -11.32
N ARG A 115 -3.34 8.08 -10.44
CA ARG A 115 -4.27 9.22 -10.44
C ARG A 115 -4.25 9.97 -11.77
N ARG A 116 -3.07 10.27 -12.30
CA ARG A 116 -2.90 10.92 -13.60
C ARG A 116 -3.52 10.08 -14.72
N MET A 117 -3.20 8.77 -14.78
CA MET A 117 -3.77 7.88 -15.78
C MET A 117 -5.30 7.81 -15.72
N ALA A 118 -5.87 7.77 -14.51
CA ALA A 118 -7.32 7.80 -14.32
C ALA A 118 -7.93 9.11 -14.84
N GLN A 119 -7.31 10.25 -14.54
CA GLN A 119 -7.76 11.56 -15.02
C GLN A 119 -7.71 11.67 -16.55
N GLU A 120 -6.65 11.20 -17.19
CA GLU A 120 -6.51 11.16 -18.64
C GLU A 120 -7.59 10.32 -19.33
N GLN A 121 -8.12 9.32 -18.63
CA GLN A 121 -9.17 8.42 -19.11
C GLN A 121 -10.59 8.83 -18.64
N GLY A 122 -10.74 9.94 -17.93
CA GLY A 122 -12.02 10.37 -17.36
C GLY A 122 -12.56 9.43 -16.26
N LEU A 123 -11.68 8.66 -15.63
CA LEU A 123 -12.02 7.73 -14.56
C LEU A 123 -11.85 8.38 -13.16
N PRO A 124 -12.57 7.90 -12.14
CA PRO A 124 -12.40 8.41 -10.79
C PRO A 124 -10.98 8.12 -10.26
N PRO A 125 -10.34 9.12 -9.61
CA PRO A 125 -9.03 8.92 -9.03
C PRO A 125 -9.09 7.92 -7.86
N PRO A 126 -8.00 7.20 -7.56
CA PRO A 126 -7.95 6.32 -6.41
C PRO A 126 -7.93 7.11 -5.10
N SER A 127 -8.60 6.59 -4.06
CA SER A 127 -8.30 6.97 -2.69
C SER A 127 -6.93 6.41 -2.27
N PHE A 128 -6.30 7.00 -1.27
CA PHE A 128 -5.01 6.56 -0.75
C PHE A 128 -5.18 5.98 0.65
N VAL A 129 -4.94 4.68 0.80
CA VAL A 129 -5.10 3.96 2.07
C VAL A 129 -3.74 3.79 2.73
N VAL A 130 -3.54 4.44 3.87
CA VAL A 130 -2.24 4.56 4.53
C VAL A 130 -2.38 4.66 6.05
N ALA A 131 -1.49 3.98 6.79
CA ALA A 131 -1.41 4.08 8.25
C ALA A 131 -0.16 4.84 8.74
N ASP A 132 0.82 5.07 7.88
CA ASP A 132 2.01 5.87 8.18
C ASP A 132 1.65 7.36 8.16
N THR A 133 1.97 8.08 9.24
CA THR A 133 1.60 9.49 9.41
C THR A 133 2.31 10.42 8.42
N ALA A 134 3.60 10.19 8.15
CA ALA A 134 4.36 11.05 7.23
C ALA A 134 3.84 10.91 5.80
N LEU A 135 3.60 9.68 5.36
CA LEU A 135 3.06 9.39 4.04
C LEU A 135 1.59 9.87 3.91
N LEU A 136 0.79 9.74 4.98
CA LEU A 136 -0.58 10.28 5.03
C LEU A 136 -0.58 11.80 4.82
N THR A 137 0.30 12.51 5.53
CA THR A 137 0.43 13.97 5.42
C THR A 137 0.82 14.37 4.00
N ALA A 138 1.80 13.70 3.40
CA ALA A 138 2.24 13.97 2.03
C ALA A 138 1.13 13.68 1.01
N ALA A 139 0.43 12.53 1.13
CA ALA A 139 -0.67 12.18 0.24
C ALA A 139 -1.82 13.19 0.33
N THR A 140 -2.12 13.69 1.54
CA THR A 140 -3.13 14.75 1.74
C THR A 140 -2.70 16.05 1.07
N ALA A 141 -1.43 16.45 1.22
CA ALA A 141 -0.88 17.64 0.58
C ALA A 141 -0.91 17.55 -0.96
N GLU A 142 -0.75 16.35 -1.50
CA GLU A 142 -0.89 16.05 -2.93
C GLU A 142 -2.36 15.97 -3.39
N GLY A 143 -3.34 16.17 -2.50
CA GLY A 143 -4.76 16.24 -2.83
C GLY A 143 -5.45 14.87 -2.98
N PHE A 144 -4.91 13.81 -2.40
CA PHE A 144 -5.63 12.54 -2.31
C PHE A 144 -6.74 12.59 -1.26
N VAL A 145 -7.84 11.88 -1.53
CA VAL A 145 -8.74 11.43 -0.48
C VAL A 145 -8.01 10.29 0.25
N VAL A 146 -7.68 10.52 1.51
CA VAL A 146 -6.90 9.56 2.32
C VAL A 146 -7.81 8.80 3.28
N GLU A 147 -7.51 7.51 3.46
CA GLU A 147 -8.16 6.62 4.42
C GLU A 147 -7.10 6.06 5.37
N ASN A 148 -7.27 6.33 6.66
CA ASN A 148 -6.37 5.82 7.67
C ASN A 148 -7.01 4.63 8.40
N PRO A 149 -6.48 3.40 8.23
CA PRO A 149 -7.00 2.22 8.93
C PRO A 149 -7.03 2.35 10.45
N LEU A 150 -6.16 3.18 11.04
CA LEU A 150 -6.11 3.38 12.49
C LEU A 150 -7.32 4.15 13.04
N GLN A 151 -8.08 4.82 12.18
CA GLN A 151 -9.33 5.49 12.54
C GLN A 151 -10.56 4.58 12.46
N HIS A 152 -10.33 3.32 12.04
CA HIS A 152 -11.35 2.27 11.91
C HIS A 152 -10.97 1.06 12.80
N PRO A 153 -11.09 1.16 14.13
CA PRO A 153 -10.66 0.13 15.09
C PRO A 153 -11.50 -1.16 14.98
#